data_ab1aefb45603d44212b8b006c9ac86d8
#
_entry.id   ab1aefb45603d44212b8b006c9ac86d8
#
_cell.length_a   1.000
_cell.length_b   1.000
_cell.length_c   1.000
_cell.angle_alpha   90.00
_cell.angle_beta   90.00
_cell.angle_gamma   90.00
#
_symmetry.space_group_name_H-M   'P 1'
#
loop_
_entity.id
_entity.type
_entity.pdbx_description
1 polymer ?
#
loop_
_entity_poly.entity_id
_entity_poly.type
_entity_poly.pdbx_seq_one_letter_code
_entity_poly.pdbx_strand_id
1 'polypeptide(L)'
;MGRADTATKNFMRQNDVFADAFNFFLYQGYPVIDPGRLRELNPAELAMPYGADQKSEPVQKYRDILKGLTAMEDGKMAYLLLGIENQTHAHYAAPVKGMLYDALQYARQVEQTGRKHREKKEHGRQGSGEFLAGFYKEDKLLPVLTLFISFSPEEWDGPRSLAEMVGIKDEAVLARMPDYRINLVSPAEIGKEEFGKFHSALGDVLEFIKYSGDKKKLVKWLYEEKPELTLGRREVEVLNACVNAKLVIKPEEEKVKVCKAIEDYKMEAVEKATKEVTESTRLSDLRNLMKNMQLTAQQAAAALGLSPEDTARLLEKL
;
A
#
# COMPACT_ATOMS: atom_id res chain seq x y z
N MET A 1 9.09 -10.49 -2.90
CA MET A 1 8.02 -9.49 -2.86
C MET A 1 6.77 -10.15 -2.30
N GLY A 2 6.18 -9.62 -1.25
CA GLY A 2 4.98 -10.19 -0.62
C GLY A 2 3.73 -9.89 -1.45
N ARG A 3 2.64 -10.68 -1.27
CA ARG A 3 1.36 -10.47 -1.97
C ARG A 3 0.79 -9.06 -1.71
N ALA A 4 0.88 -8.57 -0.48
CA ALA A 4 0.40 -7.24 -0.11
C ALA A 4 1.21 -6.13 -0.80
N ASP A 5 2.54 -6.24 -0.84
CA ASP A 5 3.41 -5.29 -1.52
C ASP A 5 3.09 -5.19 -3.02
N THR A 6 2.86 -6.32 -3.70
CA THR A 6 2.47 -6.32 -5.11
C THR A 6 1.10 -5.68 -5.32
N ALA A 7 0.11 -6.01 -4.48
CA ALA A 7 -1.25 -5.49 -4.62
C ALA A 7 -1.29 -3.97 -4.38
N THR A 8 -0.68 -3.47 -3.30
CA THR A 8 -0.63 -2.04 -3.00
C THR A 8 0.11 -1.25 -4.07
N LYS A 9 1.21 -1.79 -4.59
CA LYS A 9 1.99 -1.18 -5.67
C LYS A 9 1.18 -1.06 -6.97
N ASN A 10 0.47 -2.12 -7.37
CA ASN A 10 -0.39 -2.09 -8.56
C ASN A 10 -1.55 -1.10 -8.40
N PHE A 11 -2.13 -1.01 -7.22
CA PHE A 11 -3.19 -0.07 -6.90
C PHE A 11 -2.68 1.38 -6.95
N MET A 12 -1.60 1.68 -6.24
CA MET A 12 -1.02 3.03 -6.19
C MET A 12 -0.38 3.50 -7.51
N ARG A 13 -0.12 2.60 -8.47
CA ARG A 13 0.35 2.97 -9.80
C ARG A 13 -0.70 3.68 -10.65
N GLN A 14 -1.99 3.56 -10.34
CA GLN A 14 -3.04 4.30 -11.02
C GLN A 14 -2.84 5.80 -10.79
N ASN A 15 -2.90 6.59 -11.86
CA ASN A 15 -2.59 8.01 -11.77
C ASN A 15 -3.60 8.80 -10.91
N ASP A 16 -4.87 8.41 -10.96
CA ASP A 16 -5.93 8.98 -10.13
C ASP A 16 -5.72 8.71 -8.64
N VAL A 17 -5.43 7.46 -8.28
CA VAL A 17 -5.12 7.04 -6.90
C VAL A 17 -3.84 7.72 -6.39
N PHE A 18 -2.81 7.78 -7.25
CA PHE A 18 -1.54 8.43 -6.93
C PHE A 18 -1.71 9.94 -6.71
N ALA A 19 -2.40 10.62 -7.63
CA ALA A 19 -2.66 12.06 -7.52
C ALA A 19 -3.49 12.38 -6.28
N ASP A 20 -4.49 11.55 -5.99
CA ASP A 20 -5.39 11.74 -4.87
C ASP A 20 -4.66 11.64 -3.51
N ALA A 21 -3.71 10.70 -3.37
CA ALA A 21 -2.88 10.60 -2.19
C ALA A 21 -2.11 11.91 -1.90
N PHE A 22 -1.52 12.50 -2.94
CA PHE A 22 -0.79 13.76 -2.80
C PHE A 22 -1.72 14.98 -2.67
N ASN A 23 -2.86 14.98 -3.35
CA ASN A 23 -3.87 16.03 -3.19
C ASN A 23 -4.41 16.05 -1.77
N PHE A 24 -4.69 14.89 -1.21
CA PHE A 24 -5.08 14.77 0.21
C PHE A 24 -4.00 15.31 1.14
N PHE A 25 -2.77 14.84 0.98
CA PHE A 25 -1.68 15.15 1.91
C PHE A 25 -1.22 16.62 1.83
N LEU A 26 -1.04 17.15 0.61
CA LEU A 26 -0.49 18.50 0.41
C LEU A 26 -1.56 19.58 0.35
N TYR A 27 -2.72 19.26 -0.19
CA TYR A 27 -3.74 20.24 -0.58
C TYR A 27 -5.10 19.99 0.06
N GLN A 28 -5.15 19.16 1.12
CA GLN A 28 -6.38 18.88 1.87
C GLN A 28 -7.52 18.36 0.98
N GLY A 29 -7.20 17.64 -0.08
CA GLY A 29 -8.14 17.07 -1.04
C GLY A 29 -8.44 17.97 -2.25
N TYR A 30 -7.97 19.22 -2.29
CA TYR A 30 -8.13 20.03 -3.49
C TYR A 30 -7.37 19.39 -4.67
N PRO A 31 -8.01 19.23 -5.87
CA PRO A 31 -7.43 18.50 -7.00
C PRO A 31 -6.39 19.34 -7.77
N VAL A 32 -5.28 19.66 -7.12
CA VAL A 32 -4.16 20.44 -7.67
C VAL A 32 -3.27 19.60 -8.57
N ILE A 33 -3.04 18.35 -8.17
CA ILE A 33 -2.27 17.39 -8.97
C ILE A 33 -3.22 16.67 -9.91
N ASP A 34 -3.07 16.96 -11.21
CA ASP A 34 -3.86 16.35 -12.27
C ASP A 34 -3.29 14.96 -12.64
N PRO A 35 -4.08 13.88 -12.53
CA PRO A 35 -3.67 12.54 -12.94
C PRO A 35 -3.15 12.45 -14.38
N GLY A 36 -3.72 13.24 -15.29
CA GLY A 36 -3.34 13.25 -16.70
C GLY A 36 -1.95 13.81 -16.98
N ARG A 37 -1.39 14.55 -16.02
CA ARG A 37 -0.04 15.14 -16.11
C ARG A 37 1.05 14.30 -15.46
N LEU A 38 0.68 13.23 -14.77
CA LEU A 38 1.62 12.33 -14.13
C LEU A 38 2.27 11.39 -15.14
N ARG A 39 3.60 11.27 -15.08
CA ARG A 39 4.37 10.32 -15.86
C ARG A 39 5.18 9.43 -14.92
N GLU A 40 5.06 8.12 -15.09
CA GLU A 40 5.88 7.16 -14.34
C GLU A 40 7.33 7.30 -14.79
N LEU A 41 8.23 7.37 -13.82
CA LEU A 41 9.67 7.38 -14.00
C LEU A 41 10.25 6.04 -13.57
N ASN A 42 11.49 5.75 -13.97
CA ASN A 42 12.18 4.58 -13.48
C ASN A 42 12.38 4.68 -11.96
N PRO A 43 11.80 3.77 -11.16
CA PRO A 43 11.95 3.80 -9.71
C PRO A 43 13.35 3.42 -9.23
N ALA A 44 14.23 2.95 -10.13
CA ALA A 44 15.63 2.72 -9.82
C ALA A 44 16.34 4.06 -9.67
N GLU A 45 16.83 4.31 -8.48
CA GLU A 45 17.59 5.51 -8.17
C GLU A 45 19.07 5.19 -8.26
N LEU A 46 19.70 5.76 -9.28
CA LEU A 46 21.12 5.61 -9.55
C LEU A 46 21.78 6.98 -9.45
N ALA A 47 22.69 7.13 -8.54
CA ALA A 47 23.49 8.35 -8.41
C ALA A 47 24.95 8.01 -8.19
N MET A 48 25.82 8.77 -8.81
CA MET A 48 27.25 8.73 -8.50
C MET A 48 27.50 9.48 -7.19
N PRO A 49 28.30 8.93 -6.28
CA PRO A 49 28.76 9.66 -5.10
C PRO A 49 29.40 10.99 -5.52
N TYR A 50 29.12 12.05 -4.79
CA TYR A 50 29.62 13.39 -5.10
C TYR A 50 31.16 13.39 -5.06
N GLY A 51 31.81 13.93 -6.11
CA GLY A 51 33.28 13.95 -6.22
C GLY A 51 33.89 12.59 -6.58
N ALA A 52 33.08 11.60 -6.93
CA ALA A 52 33.57 10.29 -7.33
C ALA A 52 34.34 10.35 -8.66
N ASP A 53 35.46 9.63 -8.71
CA ASP A 53 36.16 9.39 -9.96
C ASP A 53 35.37 8.38 -10.84
N GLN A 54 35.79 8.20 -12.09
CA GLN A 54 35.13 7.28 -13.03
C GLN A 54 35.15 5.79 -12.61
N LYS A 55 35.84 5.46 -11.51
CA LYS A 55 35.94 4.09 -10.96
C LYS A 55 34.99 3.82 -9.80
N SER A 56 34.27 4.85 -9.33
CA SER A 56 33.32 4.71 -8.23
C SER A 56 32.07 3.96 -8.70
N GLU A 57 31.61 3.00 -7.89
CA GLU A 57 30.37 2.30 -8.18
C GLU A 57 29.17 3.21 -7.91
N PRO A 58 28.18 3.22 -8.81
CA PRO A 58 26.97 4.00 -8.60
C PRO A 58 26.14 3.41 -7.45
N VAL A 59 25.63 4.27 -6.58
CA VAL A 59 24.66 3.87 -5.55
C VAL A 59 23.29 3.70 -6.19
N GLN A 60 22.75 2.49 -6.07
CA GLN A 60 21.43 2.17 -6.61
C GLN A 60 20.47 1.74 -5.50
N LYS A 61 19.30 2.35 -5.49
CA LYS A 61 18.17 2.00 -4.63
C LYS A 61 16.88 1.99 -5.43
N TYR A 62 15.90 1.26 -4.95
CA TYR A 62 14.60 1.16 -5.59
C TYR A 62 13.52 1.70 -4.67
N ARG A 63 12.68 2.55 -5.21
CA ARG A 63 11.46 3.08 -4.61
C ARG A 63 10.27 2.29 -5.15
N ASP A 64 9.17 2.21 -4.42
CA ASP A 64 8.00 1.49 -4.89
C ASP A 64 7.43 2.13 -6.17
N ILE A 65 7.18 3.43 -6.14
CA ILE A 65 6.66 4.18 -7.28
C ILE A 65 7.33 5.56 -7.32
N LEU A 66 7.77 5.97 -8.51
CA LEU A 66 8.29 7.31 -8.77
C LEU A 66 7.57 7.89 -9.98
N LYS A 67 6.95 9.06 -9.83
CA LYS A 67 6.32 9.80 -10.92
C LYS A 67 6.83 11.23 -10.99
N GLY A 68 7.01 11.71 -12.21
CA GLY A 68 7.25 13.12 -12.48
C GLY A 68 5.93 13.82 -12.81
N LEU A 69 5.75 15.01 -12.26
CA LEU A 69 4.67 15.91 -12.65
C LEU A 69 5.18 16.87 -13.73
N THR A 70 4.52 16.92 -14.87
CA THR A 70 4.85 17.90 -15.92
C THR A 70 4.38 19.28 -15.47
N ALA A 71 5.26 20.30 -15.59
CA ALA A 71 4.99 21.68 -15.17
C ALA A 71 3.61 22.20 -15.59
N MET A 72 2.95 22.94 -14.69
CA MET A 72 1.73 23.67 -15.03
C MET A 72 2.06 24.85 -15.95
N GLU A 73 1.14 25.22 -16.83
CA GLU A 73 1.38 26.14 -17.96
C GLU A 73 1.66 27.60 -17.60
N ASP A 74 1.58 27.97 -16.34
CA ASP A 74 1.81 29.36 -15.90
C ASP A 74 3.29 29.73 -15.68
N GLY A 75 4.21 28.86 -16.04
CA GLY A 75 5.66 29.14 -16.08
C GLY A 75 6.35 29.37 -14.74
N LYS A 76 5.64 29.23 -13.61
CA LYS A 76 6.18 29.57 -12.30
C LYS A 76 6.50 28.39 -11.38
N MET A 77 6.05 27.19 -11.69
CA MET A 77 6.36 26.04 -10.86
C MET A 77 6.67 24.81 -11.70
N ALA A 78 7.94 24.58 -11.97
CA ALA A 78 8.43 23.29 -12.46
C ALA A 78 8.43 22.31 -11.30
N TYR A 79 7.70 21.19 -11.42
CA TYR A 79 7.32 20.41 -10.26
C TYR A 79 7.93 19.05 -10.12
N LEU A 80 8.20 18.77 -8.94
CA LEU A 80 8.00 17.66 -8.02
C LEU A 80 8.26 16.28 -8.63
N LEU A 81 9.30 15.69 -8.15
CA LEU A 81 9.44 14.25 -8.19
C LEU A 81 8.66 13.67 -7.01
N LEU A 82 7.61 12.91 -7.30
CA LEU A 82 6.72 12.33 -6.31
C LEU A 82 7.02 10.85 -6.17
N GLY A 83 7.34 10.41 -4.96
CA GLY A 83 7.59 9.01 -4.66
C GLY A 83 6.60 8.48 -3.64
N ILE A 84 6.16 7.23 -3.79
CA ILE A 84 5.34 6.54 -2.80
C ILE A 84 6.07 5.30 -2.31
N GLU A 85 6.02 5.10 -0.99
CA GLU A 85 6.44 3.91 -0.28
C GLU A 85 5.23 3.32 0.44
N ASN A 86 4.81 2.13 0.02
CA ASN A 86 3.67 1.44 0.61
C ASN A 86 4.14 0.61 1.80
N GLN A 87 3.46 0.73 2.94
CA GLN A 87 3.82 0.04 4.16
C GLN A 87 2.64 -0.77 4.69
N THR A 88 2.82 -2.05 4.90
CA THR A 88 1.84 -2.92 5.60
C THR A 88 2.13 -3.05 7.09
N HIS A 89 3.34 -2.63 7.49
CA HIS A 89 3.80 -2.53 8.88
C HIS A 89 4.71 -1.31 9.00
N ALA A 90 4.83 -0.75 10.20
CA ALA A 90 5.75 0.34 10.44
C ALA A 90 7.20 -0.04 10.11
N HIS A 91 7.87 0.81 9.35
CA HIS A 91 9.27 0.62 8.99
C HIS A 91 10.14 1.50 9.90
N TYR A 92 10.79 0.88 10.89
CA TYR A 92 11.54 1.59 11.91
C TYR A 92 12.74 2.41 11.41
N ALA A 93 13.16 2.23 10.17
CA ALA A 93 14.17 3.07 9.51
C ALA A 93 13.57 3.96 8.41
N ALA A 94 12.25 4.25 8.44
CA ALA A 94 11.57 5.03 7.41
C ALA A 94 12.20 6.41 7.17
N PRO A 95 12.58 7.21 8.19
CA PRO A 95 13.24 8.49 7.97
C PRO A 95 14.55 8.38 7.20
N VAL A 96 15.39 7.42 7.54
CA VAL A 96 16.67 7.19 6.81
C VAL A 96 16.41 6.72 5.38
N LYS A 97 15.43 5.84 5.19
CA LYS A 97 15.04 5.35 3.86
C LYS A 97 14.54 6.49 2.97
N GLY A 98 13.63 7.32 3.47
CA GLY A 98 13.10 8.49 2.73
C GLY A 98 14.19 9.50 2.42
N MET A 99 15.00 9.85 3.41
CA MET A 99 16.13 10.78 3.24
C MET A 99 17.09 10.30 2.14
N LEU A 100 17.42 9.02 2.13
CA LEU A 100 18.30 8.46 1.11
C LEU A 100 17.68 8.56 -0.29
N TYR A 101 16.40 8.24 -0.45
CA TYR A 101 15.73 8.34 -1.73
C TYR A 101 15.69 9.78 -2.26
N ASP A 102 15.34 10.73 -1.41
CA ASP A 102 15.28 12.13 -1.81
C ASP A 102 16.67 12.67 -2.15
N ALA A 103 17.69 12.33 -1.35
CA ALA A 103 19.08 12.71 -1.61
C ALA A 103 19.61 12.17 -2.94
N LEU A 104 19.30 10.90 -3.27
CA LEU A 104 19.67 10.31 -4.56
C LEU A 104 19.01 11.03 -5.74
N GLN A 105 17.76 11.47 -5.61
CA GLN A 105 17.10 12.27 -6.65
C GLN A 105 17.72 13.66 -6.80
N TYR A 106 18.06 14.33 -5.71
CA TYR A 106 18.77 15.60 -5.78
C TYR A 106 20.17 15.45 -6.39
N ALA A 107 20.93 14.43 -6.00
CA ALA A 107 22.23 14.15 -6.59
C ALA A 107 22.13 13.91 -8.11
N ARG A 108 21.12 13.15 -8.54
CA ARG A 108 20.85 12.91 -9.96
C ARG A 108 20.51 14.17 -10.73
N GLN A 109 19.73 15.08 -10.15
CA GLN A 109 19.41 16.36 -10.78
C GLN A 109 20.67 17.21 -10.98
N VAL A 110 21.54 17.28 -9.98
CA VAL A 110 22.83 17.99 -10.07
C VAL A 110 23.68 17.39 -11.19
N GLU A 111 23.84 16.07 -11.23
CA GLU A 111 24.60 15.37 -12.27
C GLU A 111 24.04 15.63 -13.68
N GLN A 112 22.72 15.53 -13.85
CA GLN A 112 22.06 15.75 -15.14
C GLN A 112 22.21 17.19 -15.62
N THR A 113 22.12 18.18 -14.72
CA THR A 113 22.32 19.58 -15.01
C THR A 113 23.76 19.84 -15.45
N GLY A 114 24.73 19.32 -14.71
CA GLY A 114 26.13 19.42 -15.08
C GLY A 114 26.47 18.76 -16.42
N ARG A 115 25.81 17.64 -16.75
CA ARG A 115 25.95 17.00 -18.07
C ARG A 115 25.42 17.90 -19.20
N LYS A 116 24.23 18.50 -19.01
CA LYS A 116 23.64 19.44 -19.98
C LYS A 116 24.51 20.63 -20.25
N HIS A 117 25.13 21.23 -19.21
CA HIS A 117 26.07 22.35 -19.36
C HIS A 117 27.31 21.94 -20.16
N ARG A 118 27.90 20.78 -19.91
CA ARG A 118 29.04 20.25 -20.67
C ARG A 118 28.70 20.01 -22.15
N GLU A 119 27.52 19.44 -22.43
CA GLU A 119 27.05 19.16 -23.80
C GLU A 119 26.84 20.46 -24.61
N LYS A 120 26.31 21.50 -23.96
CA LYS A 120 26.09 22.80 -24.61
C LYS A 120 27.34 23.64 -24.77
N LYS A 121 28.51 23.21 -24.27
CA LYS A 121 29.78 23.95 -24.29
C LYS A 121 29.68 25.38 -23.73
N GLU A 122 28.86 25.55 -22.68
CA GLU A 122 28.62 26.83 -22.02
C GLU A 122 29.82 27.29 -21.16
N HIS A 123 31.06 27.11 -21.67
CA HIS A 123 32.31 27.35 -20.93
C HIS A 123 32.70 28.83 -20.78
N GLY A 124 31.94 29.77 -21.33
CA GLY A 124 32.42 31.16 -21.49
C GLY A 124 32.19 32.12 -20.31
N ARG A 125 31.50 31.71 -19.21
CA ARG A 125 31.11 32.61 -18.10
C ARG A 125 31.25 32.02 -16.71
N GLN A 126 32.03 30.97 -16.56
CA GLN A 126 32.07 30.17 -15.31
C GLN A 126 33.11 30.73 -14.34
N GLY A 127 32.69 30.95 -13.09
CA GLY A 127 33.60 31.04 -11.96
C GLY A 127 34.23 29.67 -11.63
N SER A 128 35.37 29.66 -10.95
CA SER A 128 36.06 28.41 -10.58
C SER A 128 35.16 27.45 -9.77
N GLY A 129 34.22 27.97 -8.96
CA GLY A 129 33.28 27.15 -8.17
C GLY A 129 32.22 26.46 -9.04
N GLU A 130 31.68 27.12 -10.05
CA GLU A 130 30.71 26.58 -10.99
C GLU A 130 31.32 25.49 -11.88
N PHE A 131 32.57 25.72 -12.30
CA PHE A 131 33.31 24.74 -13.07
C PHE A 131 33.53 23.43 -12.28
N LEU A 132 33.88 23.54 -11.01
CA LEU A 132 34.11 22.36 -10.15
C LEU A 132 32.82 21.61 -9.84
N ALA A 133 31.75 22.35 -9.56
CA ALA A 133 30.46 21.76 -9.22
C ALA A 133 29.69 21.22 -10.42
N GLY A 134 29.91 21.82 -11.62
CA GLY A 134 29.07 21.60 -12.80
C GLY A 134 27.63 22.08 -12.62
N PHE A 135 27.34 22.81 -11.54
CA PHE A 135 26.04 23.34 -11.17
C PHE A 135 26.19 24.85 -10.97
N TYR A 136 25.42 25.65 -11.70
CA TYR A 136 25.58 27.11 -11.76
C TYR A 136 24.67 27.78 -10.73
N LYS A 137 24.97 29.02 -10.44
CA LYS A 137 24.25 29.83 -9.44
C LYS A 137 22.76 29.99 -9.77
N GLU A 138 22.43 30.06 -11.04
CA GLU A 138 21.07 30.17 -11.55
C GLU A 138 20.30 28.86 -11.61
N ASP A 139 21.00 27.73 -11.56
CA ASP A 139 20.37 26.43 -11.61
C ASP A 139 19.50 26.21 -10.37
N LYS A 140 18.38 25.54 -10.57
CA LYS A 140 17.43 25.20 -9.51
C LYS A 140 17.11 23.72 -9.55
N LEU A 141 16.99 23.13 -8.37
CA LEU A 141 16.52 21.76 -8.20
C LEU A 141 15.00 21.73 -8.15
N LEU A 142 14.42 20.71 -8.74
CA LEU A 142 13.02 20.39 -8.53
C LEU A 142 12.85 19.78 -7.14
N PRO A 143 11.86 20.20 -6.37
CA PRO A 143 11.54 19.57 -5.10
C PRO A 143 11.28 18.08 -5.27
N VAL A 144 11.72 17.28 -4.30
CA VAL A 144 11.46 15.85 -4.22
C VAL A 144 10.60 15.60 -2.99
N LEU A 145 9.48 14.91 -3.14
CA LEU A 145 8.59 14.54 -2.05
C LEU A 145 8.34 13.04 -2.06
N THR A 146 8.68 12.37 -0.97
CA THR A 146 8.33 10.97 -0.72
C THR A 146 7.18 10.89 0.27
N LEU A 147 6.11 10.21 -0.13
CA LEU A 147 4.95 9.94 0.72
C LEU A 147 4.97 8.46 1.14
N PHE A 148 4.89 8.22 2.44
CA PHE A 148 4.70 6.91 3.02
C PHE A 148 3.20 6.69 3.24
N ILE A 149 2.66 5.58 2.73
CA ILE A 149 1.24 5.23 2.91
C ILE A 149 1.16 3.92 3.67
N SER A 150 0.53 3.96 4.85
CA SER A 150 0.24 2.77 5.63
C SER A 150 -1.01 2.08 5.11
N PHE A 151 -0.94 0.76 4.91
CA PHE A 151 -2.08 -0.12 4.61
C PHE A 151 -2.38 -1.04 5.81
N SER A 152 -2.19 -0.50 7.03
CA SER A 152 -2.48 -1.17 8.30
C SER A 152 -3.63 -0.47 9.02
N PRO A 153 -4.50 -1.21 9.72
CA PRO A 153 -5.49 -0.62 10.62
C PRO A 153 -4.89 -0.06 11.92
N GLU A 154 -3.65 -0.40 12.20
CA GLU A 154 -2.94 0.01 13.40
C GLU A 154 -2.30 1.38 13.23
N GLU A 155 -2.16 2.12 14.33
CA GLU A 155 -1.41 3.36 14.36
C GLU A 155 0.06 3.12 14.01
N TRP A 156 0.67 4.14 13.41
CA TRP A 156 2.09 4.08 13.09
C TRP A 156 2.93 4.20 14.37
N ASP A 157 3.62 3.14 14.76
CA ASP A 157 4.46 3.07 15.95
C ASP A 157 5.97 3.27 15.67
N GLY A 158 6.34 3.48 14.40
CA GLY A 158 7.72 3.74 14.00
C GLY A 158 8.12 5.22 14.12
N PRO A 159 9.43 5.53 14.07
CA PRO A 159 9.91 6.91 14.09
C PRO A 159 9.41 7.69 12.88
N ARG A 160 9.08 8.97 13.10
CA ARG A 160 8.60 9.90 12.06
C ARG A 160 9.67 10.88 11.61
N SER A 161 10.74 10.99 12.40
CA SER A 161 11.86 11.87 12.07
C SER A 161 13.20 11.23 12.38
N LEU A 162 14.25 11.76 11.75
CA LEU A 162 15.61 11.34 12.06
C LEU A 162 15.98 11.67 13.52
N ALA A 163 15.48 12.78 14.04
CA ALA A 163 15.70 13.19 15.42
C ALA A 163 15.18 12.15 16.44
N GLU A 164 14.06 11.49 16.14
CA GLU A 164 13.52 10.40 16.97
C GLU A 164 14.39 9.14 16.96
N MET A 165 15.23 8.97 15.94
CA MET A 165 16.09 7.79 15.78
C MET A 165 17.46 7.92 16.44
N VAL A 166 17.90 9.16 16.73
CA VAL A 166 19.21 9.36 17.34
C VAL A 166 19.16 9.22 18.87
N GLY A 167 20.17 8.57 19.44
CA GLY A 167 20.23 8.31 20.87
C GLY A 167 20.66 9.50 21.74
N ILE A 168 20.84 10.69 21.14
CA ILE A 168 21.30 11.90 21.84
C ILE A 168 20.11 12.84 22.04
N LYS A 169 20.00 13.38 23.27
CA LYS A 169 18.97 14.36 23.66
C LYS A 169 19.54 15.77 23.86
N ASP A 170 20.77 16.01 23.40
CA ASP A 170 21.40 17.33 23.49
C ASP A 170 20.75 18.29 22.48
N GLU A 171 20.06 19.31 22.97
CA GLU A 171 19.34 20.28 22.14
C GLU A 171 20.28 21.06 21.20
N ALA A 172 21.51 21.34 21.62
CA ALA A 172 22.48 22.05 20.80
C ALA A 172 22.95 21.22 19.60
N VAL A 173 23.02 19.89 19.74
CA VAL A 173 23.33 18.95 18.66
C VAL A 173 22.12 18.80 17.75
N LEU A 174 20.94 18.54 18.31
CA LEU A 174 19.70 18.36 17.55
C LEU A 174 19.33 19.59 16.72
N ALA A 175 19.55 20.79 17.28
CA ALA A 175 19.30 22.05 16.55
C ALA A 175 20.21 22.27 15.32
N ARG A 176 21.31 21.56 15.21
CA ARG A 176 22.27 21.67 14.09
C ARG A 176 22.28 20.43 13.16
N MET A 177 21.63 19.37 13.58
CA MET A 177 21.48 18.16 12.78
C MET A 177 20.32 18.36 11.77
N PRO A 178 20.49 17.97 10.50
CA PRO A 178 19.35 17.90 9.58
C PRO A 178 18.30 16.92 10.11
N ASP A 179 17.08 17.39 10.34
CA ASP A 179 15.97 16.53 10.73
C ASP A 179 15.11 16.20 9.51
N TYR A 180 15.24 14.99 9.01
CA TYR A 180 14.39 14.49 7.94
C TYR A 180 13.12 13.88 8.55
N ARG A 181 11.96 14.44 8.19
CA ARG A 181 10.64 13.95 8.59
C ARG A 181 9.96 13.22 7.45
N ILE A 182 9.37 12.08 7.72
CA ILE A 182 8.55 11.37 6.74
C ILE A 182 7.20 12.07 6.56
N ASN A 183 6.73 12.10 5.32
CA ASN A 183 5.35 12.45 5.00
C ASN A 183 4.54 11.15 5.08
N LEU A 184 3.64 11.05 6.05
CA LEU A 184 2.91 9.80 6.34
C LEU A 184 1.42 10.00 6.15
N VAL A 185 0.78 9.06 5.45
CA VAL A 185 -0.67 8.86 5.43
C VAL A 185 -0.96 7.53 6.10
N SER A 186 -1.60 7.56 7.26
CA SER A 186 -2.00 6.38 8.04
C SER A 186 -3.51 6.38 8.24
N PRO A 187 -4.24 5.35 7.78
CA PRO A 187 -5.70 5.30 7.92
C PRO A 187 -6.16 5.40 9.37
N ALA A 188 -5.41 4.82 10.31
CA ALA A 188 -5.74 4.90 11.74
C ALA A 188 -5.82 6.35 12.25
N GLU A 189 -5.01 7.25 11.69
CA GLU A 189 -4.86 8.65 12.11
C GLU A 189 -5.78 9.63 11.37
N ILE A 190 -6.34 9.22 10.21
CA ILE A 190 -7.27 10.06 9.45
C ILE A 190 -8.59 10.19 10.19
N GLY A 191 -9.04 11.41 10.43
CA GLY A 191 -10.37 11.67 11.00
C GLY A 191 -11.50 11.21 10.08
N LYS A 192 -12.64 10.82 10.66
CA LYS A 192 -13.78 10.32 9.87
C LYS A 192 -14.20 11.29 8.77
N GLU A 193 -14.31 12.58 9.10
CA GLU A 193 -14.71 13.64 8.17
C GLU A 193 -13.69 13.85 7.04
N GLU A 194 -12.43 13.45 7.26
CA GLU A 194 -11.37 13.68 6.30
C GLU A 194 -11.36 12.68 5.14
N PHE A 195 -11.99 11.50 5.31
CA PHE A 195 -12.12 10.55 4.20
C PHE A 195 -12.94 11.10 3.03
N GLY A 196 -13.85 12.04 3.29
CA GLY A 196 -14.58 12.77 2.24
C GLY A 196 -13.70 13.68 1.36
N LYS A 197 -12.44 13.91 1.72
CA LYS A 197 -11.48 14.69 0.93
C LYS A 197 -10.80 13.87 -0.18
N PHE A 198 -10.93 12.54 -0.15
CA PHE A 198 -10.46 11.70 -1.24
C PHE A 198 -11.46 11.67 -2.38
N HIS A 199 -10.96 11.62 -3.61
CA HIS A 199 -11.78 11.65 -4.83
C HIS A 199 -11.63 10.38 -5.69
N SER A 200 -10.74 9.48 -5.29
CA SER A 200 -10.53 8.17 -5.91
C SER A 200 -10.95 7.04 -4.96
N ALA A 201 -10.82 5.80 -5.42
CA ALA A 201 -11.05 4.62 -4.59
C ALA A 201 -10.06 4.52 -3.39
N LEU A 202 -9.03 5.37 -3.32
CA LEU A 202 -8.07 5.37 -2.21
C LEU A 202 -8.77 5.65 -0.88
N GLY A 203 -9.67 6.62 -0.84
CA GLY A 203 -10.42 6.95 0.37
C GLY A 203 -11.20 5.76 0.91
N ASP A 204 -11.97 5.08 0.06
CA ASP A 204 -12.76 3.92 0.45
C ASP A 204 -11.88 2.74 0.91
N VAL A 205 -10.75 2.51 0.23
CA VAL A 205 -9.79 1.46 0.63
C VAL A 205 -9.16 1.77 1.99
N LEU A 206 -8.69 2.99 2.21
CA LEU A 206 -8.07 3.38 3.49
C LEU A 206 -9.11 3.41 4.63
N GLU A 207 -10.35 3.84 4.35
CA GLU A 207 -11.42 3.85 5.35
C GLU A 207 -11.85 2.42 5.74
N PHE A 208 -11.95 1.51 4.77
CA PHE A 208 -12.16 0.08 5.06
C PHE A 208 -11.04 -0.48 5.94
N ILE A 209 -9.77 -0.19 5.59
CA ILE A 209 -8.61 -0.62 6.37
C ILE A 209 -8.70 -0.11 7.81
N LYS A 210 -9.00 1.17 8.00
CA LYS A 210 -9.17 1.78 9.32
C LYS A 210 -10.14 0.99 10.21
N TYR A 211 -11.29 0.62 9.67
CA TYR A 211 -12.30 -0.10 10.45
C TYR A 211 -12.08 -1.61 10.52
N SER A 212 -11.20 -2.19 9.69
CA SER A 212 -10.98 -3.64 9.59
C SER A 212 -10.41 -4.26 10.88
N GLY A 213 -9.73 -3.47 11.71
CA GLY A 213 -9.22 -3.90 13.02
C GLY A 213 -10.33 -4.20 14.06
N ASP A 214 -11.55 -3.66 13.86
CA ASP A 214 -12.70 -3.88 14.74
C ASP A 214 -13.92 -4.32 13.92
N LYS A 215 -14.27 -5.59 14.03
CA LYS A 215 -15.39 -6.17 13.26
C LYS A 215 -16.73 -5.46 13.47
N LYS A 216 -16.99 -4.94 14.69
CA LYS A 216 -18.25 -4.26 14.98
C LYS A 216 -18.28 -2.89 14.30
N LYS A 217 -17.18 -2.16 14.37
CA LYS A 217 -17.03 -0.85 13.69
C LYS A 217 -17.09 -1.00 12.18
N LEU A 218 -16.41 -2.00 11.62
CA LEU A 218 -16.44 -2.28 10.19
C LEU A 218 -17.85 -2.58 9.69
N VAL A 219 -18.58 -3.48 10.38
CA VAL A 219 -19.96 -3.82 10.02
C VAL A 219 -20.85 -2.58 10.11
N LYS A 220 -20.77 -1.82 11.21
CA LYS A 220 -21.54 -0.59 11.37
C LYS A 220 -21.28 0.39 10.24
N TRP A 221 -20.02 0.68 9.95
CA TRP A 221 -19.62 1.58 8.86
C TRP A 221 -20.15 1.12 7.50
N LEU A 222 -20.00 -0.18 7.17
CA LEU A 222 -20.47 -0.72 5.89
C LEU A 222 -21.97 -0.64 5.72
N TYR A 223 -22.76 -0.99 6.74
CA TYR A 223 -24.22 -1.05 6.59
C TYR A 223 -24.92 0.28 6.84
N GLU A 224 -24.38 1.14 7.69
CA GLU A 224 -25.01 2.43 8.03
C GLU A 224 -24.49 3.58 7.16
N GLU A 225 -23.20 3.58 6.80
CA GLU A 225 -22.55 4.73 6.16
C GLU A 225 -22.20 4.49 4.68
N LYS A 226 -21.83 3.26 4.33
CA LYS A 226 -21.39 2.89 2.97
C LYS A 226 -22.16 1.68 2.40
N PRO A 227 -23.50 1.59 2.49
CA PRO A 227 -24.26 0.39 2.07
C PRO A 227 -24.13 0.09 0.57
N GLU A 228 -23.85 1.11 -0.24
CA GLU A 228 -23.71 1.00 -1.69
C GLU A 228 -22.24 0.92 -2.14
N LEU A 229 -21.28 0.74 -1.21
CA LEU A 229 -19.86 0.65 -1.53
C LEU A 229 -19.60 -0.47 -2.55
N THR A 230 -19.02 -0.08 -3.67
CA THR A 230 -18.59 -1.01 -4.73
C THR A 230 -17.10 -0.85 -4.98
N LEU A 231 -16.38 -1.96 -5.02
CA LEU A 231 -14.94 -2.01 -5.23
C LEU A 231 -14.60 -2.83 -6.46
N GLY A 232 -13.58 -2.38 -7.19
CA GLY A 232 -13.02 -3.08 -8.33
C GLY A 232 -11.98 -4.14 -7.91
N ARG A 233 -11.41 -4.82 -8.90
CA ARG A 233 -10.46 -5.92 -8.65
C ARG A 233 -9.22 -5.48 -7.87
N ARG A 234 -8.66 -4.31 -8.19
CA ARG A 234 -7.42 -3.83 -7.56
C ARG A 234 -7.63 -3.46 -6.09
N GLU A 235 -8.75 -2.80 -5.79
CA GLU A 235 -9.17 -2.46 -4.43
C GLU A 235 -9.38 -3.73 -3.59
N VAL A 236 -10.10 -4.71 -4.16
CA VAL A 236 -10.34 -6.01 -3.52
C VAL A 236 -9.03 -6.79 -3.30
N GLU A 237 -8.10 -6.77 -4.26
CA GLU A 237 -6.79 -7.39 -4.10
C GLU A 237 -6.00 -6.75 -2.94
N VAL A 238 -6.02 -5.42 -2.81
CA VAL A 238 -5.39 -4.72 -1.69
C VAL A 238 -6.02 -5.12 -0.36
N LEU A 239 -7.35 -5.04 -0.25
CA LEU A 239 -8.04 -5.36 1.00
C LEU A 239 -7.85 -6.83 1.40
N ASN A 240 -7.90 -7.76 0.44
CA ASN A 240 -7.64 -9.16 0.71
C ASN A 240 -6.18 -9.42 1.14
N ALA A 241 -5.24 -8.70 0.55
CA ALA A 241 -3.82 -8.89 0.84
C ALA A 241 -3.38 -8.23 2.15
N CYS A 242 -3.91 -7.04 2.48
CA CYS A 242 -3.50 -6.26 3.64
C CYS A 242 -4.29 -6.61 4.91
N VAL A 243 -5.62 -6.80 4.78
CA VAL A 243 -6.51 -7.01 5.94
C VAL A 243 -7.34 -8.28 5.88
N ASN A 244 -7.06 -9.16 4.91
CA ASN A 244 -7.72 -10.45 4.75
C ASN A 244 -9.26 -10.35 4.66
N ALA A 245 -9.75 -9.40 3.88
CA ALA A 245 -11.17 -9.04 3.79
C ALA A 245 -12.07 -10.16 3.24
N LYS A 246 -11.49 -11.17 2.55
CA LYS A 246 -12.22 -12.31 1.95
C LYS A 246 -13.27 -11.91 0.90
N LEU A 247 -13.06 -10.79 0.25
CA LEU A 247 -13.93 -10.33 -0.84
C LEU A 247 -13.62 -11.11 -2.12
N VAL A 248 -14.67 -11.51 -2.84
CA VAL A 248 -14.56 -12.24 -4.10
C VAL A 248 -15.27 -11.45 -5.19
N ILE A 249 -14.60 -11.27 -6.34
CA ILE A 249 -15.21 -10.75 -7.57
C ILE A 249 -15.31 -11.92 -8.54
N LYS A 250 -16.51 -12.21 -9.03
CA LYS A 250 -16.71 -13.24 -10.05
C LYS A 250 -16.00 -12.88 -11.35
N PRO A 251 -15.58 -13.86 -12.15
CA PRO A 251 -14.84 -13.60 -13.39
C PRO A 251 -15.54 -12.64 -14.36
N GLU A 252 -16.87 -12.71 -14.41
CA GLU A 252 -17.75 -11.90 -15.26
C GLU A 252 -18.04 -10.50 -14.72
N GLU A 253 -17.69 -10.23 -13.45
CA GLU A 253 -17.97 -8.95 -12.80
C GLU A 253 -16.70 -8.07 -12.77
N GLU A 254 -16.84 -6.78 -13.02
CA GLU A 254 -15.76 -5.80 -12.90
C GLU A 254 -15.64 -5.24 -11.48
N LYS A 255 -16.76 -5.16 -10.76
CA LYS A 255 -16.89 -4.62 -9.41
C LYS A 255 -17.76 -5.50 -8.54
N VAL A 256 -17.56 -5.44 -7.24
CA VAL A 256 -18.38 -6.13 -6.24
C VAL A 256 -18.97 -5.14 -5.25
N LYS A 257 -20.26 -5.34 -4.90
CA LYS A 257 -20.90 -4.63 -3.79
C LYS A 257 -20.43 -5.28 -2.49
N VAL A 258 -19.71 -4.53 -1.66
CA VAL A 258 -18.97 -5.08 -0.50
C VAL A 258 -19.90 -5.73 0.52
N CYS A 259 -21.03 -5.11 0.88
CA CYS A 259 -22.00 -5.69 1.82
C CYS A 259 -22.48 -7.05 1.35
N LYS A 260 -22.87 -7.17 0.06
CA LYS A 260 -23.33 -8.44 -0.52
C LYS A 260 -22.24 -9.51 -0.51
N ALA A 261 -21.01 -9.16 -0.89
CA ALA A 261 -19.89 -10.11 -0.87
C ALA A 261 -19.62 -10.68 0.54
N ILE A 262 -19.76 -9.84 1.57
CA ILE A 262 -19.59 -10.28 2.97
C ILE A 262 -20.76 -11.19 3.40
N GLU A 263 -21.96 -10.91 2.98
CA GLU A 263 -23.13 -11.77 3.25
C GLU A 263 -23.00 -13.14 2.58
N ASP A 264 -22.66 -13.15 1.30
CA ASP A 264 -22.44 -14.38 0.52
C ASP A 264 -21.34 -15.24 1.19
N TYR A 265 -20.22 -14.61 1.56
CA TYR A 265 -19.15 -15.32 2.28
C TYR A 265 -19.59 -15.89 3.63
N LYS A 266 -20.42 -15.15 4.41
CA LYS A 266 -20.97 -15.66 5.68
C LYS A 266 -21.90 -16.86 5.44
N MET A 267 -22.75 -16.77 4.42
CA MET A 267 -23.67 -17.87 4.08
C MET A 267 -22.90 -19.12 3.66
N GLU A 268 -21.92 -19.00 2.78
CA GLU A 268 -21.06 -20.12 2.37
C GLU A 268 -20.30 -20.73 3.55
N ALA A 269 -19.76 -19.89 4.45
CA ALA A 269 -19.04 -20.35 5.62
C ALA A 269 -19.96 -21.12 6.61
N VAL A 270 -21.18 -20.64 6.82
CA VAL A 270 -22.20 -21.31 7.65
C VAL A 270 -22.61 -22.64 7.01
N GLU A 271 -22.86 -22.64 5.70
CA GLU A 271 -23.24 -23.87 4.99
C GLU A 271 -22.13 -24.93 5.08
N LYS A 272 -20.89 -24.52 4.86
CA LYS A 272 -19.71 -25.39 4.98
C LYS A 272 -19.58 -25.97 6.41
N ALA A 273 -19.64 -25.09 7.42
CA ALA A 273 -19.55 -25.51 8.82
C ALA A 273 -20.68 -26.47 9.19
N THR A 274 -21.90 -26.19 8.71
CA THR A 274 -23.05 -27.05 8.95
C THR A 274 -22.87 -28.44 8.32
N LYS A 275 -22.35 -28.52 7.10
CA LYS A 275 -22.03 -29.78 6.43
C LYS A 275 -20.96 -30.57 7.19
N GLU A 276 -19.87 -29.90 7.62
CA GLU A 276 -18.78 -30.52 8.38
C GLU A 276 -19.28 -31.08 9.74
N VAL A 277 -20.07 -30.29 10.48
CA VAL A 277 -20.65 -30.73 11.77
C VAL A 277 -21.61 -31.89 11.56
N THR A 278 -22.49 -31.81 10.57
CA THR A 278 -23.44 -32.90 10.27
C THR A 278 -22.70 -34.18 9.90
N GLU A 279 -21.66 -34.08 9.08
CA GLU A 279 -20.85 -35.25 8.69
C GLU A 279 -20.11 -35.87 9.91
N SER A 280 -19.49 -35.03 10.72
CA SER A 280 -18.80 -35.47 11.95
C SER A 280 -19.75 -36.13 12.92
N THR A 281 -20.96 -35.58 13.11
CA THR A 281 -21.99 -36.17 13.97
C THR A 281 -22.42 -37.53 13.45
N ARG A 282 -22.74 -37.63 12.16
CA ARG A 282 -23.14 -38.89 11.52
C ARG A 282 -22.05 -39.98 11.62
N LEU A 283 -20.77 -39.61 11.47
CA LEU A 283 -19.63 -40.53 11.67
C LEU A 283 -19.55 -41.02 13.13
N SER A 284 -19.74 -40.10 14.08
CA SER A 284 -19.78 -40.47 15.50
C SER A 284 -20.93 -41.42 15.81
N ASP A 285 -22.11 -41.13 15.28
CA ASP A 285 -23.31 -42.00 15.49
C ASP A 285 -23.12 -43.36 14.84
N LEU A 286 -22.55 -43.45 13.64
CA LEU A 286 -22.18 -44.72 13.00
C LEU A 286 -21.25 -45.55 13.89
N ARG A 287 -20.17 -44.95 14.36
CA ARG A 287 -19.21 -45.64 15.26
C ARG A 287 -19.84 -46.11 16.55
N ASN A 288 -20.73 -45.30 17.14
CA ASN A 288 -21.46 -45.64 18.36
C ASN A 288 -22.43 -46.80 18.15
N LEU A 289 -23.19 -46.80 17.07
CA LEU A 289 -24.12 -47.90 16.73
C LEU A 289 -23.36 -49.20 16.45
N MET A 290 -22.28 -49.13 15.68
CA MET A 290 -21.43 -50.29 15.41
C MET A 290 -20.87 -50.88 16.70
N LYS A 291 -20.38 -50.04 17.62
CA LYS A 291 -19.77 -50.46 18.88
C LYS A 291 -20.79 -51.00 19.88
N ASN A 292 -21.89 -50.27 20.08
CA ASN A 292 -22.84 -50.55 21.17
C ASN A 292 -23.88 -51.61 20.81
N MET A 293 -24.25 -51.68 19.52
CA MET A 293 -25.24 -52.63 19.02
C MET A 293 -24.63 -53.74 18.17
N GLN A 294 -23.32 -53.80 18.04
CA GLN A 294 -22.57 -54.78 17.23
C GLN A 294 -23.06 -54.89 15.78
N LEU A 295 -23.48 -53.71 15.21
CA LEU A 295 -23.96 -53.65 13.84
C LEU A 295 -22.78 -53.53 12.86
N THR A 296 -22.95 -54.06 11.67
CA THR A 296 -22.04 -53.72 10.56
C THR A 296 -22.21 -52.27 10.16
N ALA A 297 -21.21 -51.66 9.52
CA ALA A 297 -21.27 -50.28 9.08
C ALA A 297 -22.47 -50.00 8.16
N GLN A 298 -22.82 -50.94 7.29
CA GLN A 298 -24.00 -50.86 6.42
C GLN A 298 -25.32 -50.93 7.20
N GLN A 299 -25.43 -51.81 8.24
CA GLN A 299 -26.58 -51.87 9.10
C GLN A 299 -26.75 -50.62 9.97
N ALA A 300 -25.66 -50.07 10.46
CA ALA A 300 -25.65 -48.80 11.20
C ALA A 300 -26.09 -47.64 10.33
N ALA A 301 -25.61 -47.56 9.07
CA ALA A 301 -26.04 -46.55 8.12
C ALA A 301 -27.52 -46.64 7.77
N ALA A 302 -28.03 -47.85 7.58
CA ALA A 302 -29.47 -48.09 7.36
C ALA A 302 -30.32 -47.69 8.59
N ALA A 303 -29.84 -47.96 9.80
CA ALA A 303 -30.50 -47.57 11.05
C ALA A 303 -30.56 -46.03 11.21
N LEU A 304 -29.57 -45.30 10.71
CA LEU A 304 -29.56 -43.83 10.68
C LEU A 304 -30.35 -43.24 9.51
N GLY A 305 -30.94 -44.08 8.64
CA GLY A 305 -31.68 -43.60 7.46
C GLY A 305 -30.86 -42.85 6.44
N LEU A 306 -29.55 -43.16 6.32
CA LEU A 306 -28.64 -42.50 5.39
C LEU A 306 -28.96 -42.93 3.95
N SER A 307 -28.82 -41.94 3.02
CA SER A 307 -28.93 -42.26 1.60
C SER A 307 -27.78 -43.16 1.14
N PRO A 308 -27.93 -43.92 0.03
CA PRO A 308 -26.86 -44.76 -0.49
C PRO A 308 -25.58 -43.96 -0.79
N GLU A 309 -25.70 -42.72 -1.26
CA GLU A 309 -24.61 -41.82 -1.57
C GLU A 309 -23.88 -41.35 -0.31
N ASP A 310 -24.62 -40.89 0.72
CA ASP A 310 -24.07 -40.53 2.03
C ASP A 310 -23.41 -41.71 2.70
N THR A 311 -24.02 -42.90 2.60
CA THR A 311 -23.46 -44.13 3.14
C THR A 311 -22.09 -44.42 2.52
N ALA A 312 -21.98 -44.43 1.20
CA ALA A 312 -20.70 -44.69 0.52
C ALA A 312 -19.61 -43.69 0.98
N ARG A 313 -19.95 -42.40 0.98
CA ARG A 313 -19.02 -41.33 1.39
C ARG A 313 -18.57 -41.43 2.86
N LEU A 314 -19.48 -41.76 3.76
CA LEU A 314 -19.16 -41.87 5.19
C LEU A 314 -18.39 -43.14 5.52
N LEU A 315 -18.66 -44.24 4.80
CA LEU A 315 -17.93 -45.49 4.98
C LEU A 315 -16.45 -45.40 4.59
N GLU A 316 -16.11 -44.55 3.62
CA GLU A 316 -14.70 -44.26 3.26
C GLU A 316 -13.92 -43.53 4.36
N LYS A 317 -14.62 -42.91 5.31
CA LYS A 317 -14.05 -42.12 6.41
C LYS A 317 -14.12 -42.79 7.78
N LEU A 318 -14.67 -44.01 7.86
CA LEU A 318 -14.76 -44.83 9.07
C LEU A 318 -13.42 -45.50 9.41
#